data_cfdb3a34813dcb0b6fa43b50db06a468
#
_entry.id   cfdb3a34813dcb0b6fa43b50db06a468
#
_cell.length_a   1.000
_cell.length_b   1.000
_cell.length_c   1.000
_cell.angle_alpha   90.00
_cell.angle_beta   90.00
_cell.angle_gamma   90.00
#
_symmetry.space_group_name_H-M   'P 1'
#
loop_
_entity.id
_entity.type
_entity.pdbx_description
1 polymer ?
#
loop_
_entity_poly.entity_id
_entity_poly.type
_entity_poly.pdbx_seq_one_letter_code
_entity_poly.pdbx_strand_id
1 'polypeptide(L)'
;MTRFRDGEREFFLVHPGGPFFRNRDEGIWTIPKGLVDRNEDLLACAIREFGEETGIVPKGPFISLDSTRMKSGKIVHAWMFEGNWDEQSGISSNHFPLEWPPGSGKNIQVPEADKAMWANTALARKLIHASQLPFLDRALAIHSDKVK
;
A
#
# COMPACT_ATOMS: atom_id res chain seq x y z
N MET A 1 -0.26 7.00 -0.67
CA MET A 1 -0.34 8.30 0.02
C MET A 1 1.06 8.72 0.46
N THR A 2 1.39 9.97 0.28
CA THR A 2 2.67 10.53 0.70
C THR A 2 2.44 11.84 1.44
N ARG A 3 3.45 12.26 2.21
CA ARG A 3 3.48 13.58 2.85
C ARG A 3 4.93 14.05 2.97
N PHE A 4 5.11 15.32 3.31
CA PHE A 4 6.42 15.87 3.67
C PHE A 4 6.50 16.09 5.16
N ARG A 5 7.64 15.72 5.74
CA ARG A 5 7.94 15.99 7.14
C ARG A 5 9.42 16.35 7.23
N ASP A 6 9.69 17.54 7.77
CA ASP A 6 11.07 18.05 7.89
C ASP A 6 11.83 18.07 6.57
N GLY A 7 11.12 18.41 5.48
CA GLY A 7 11.70 18.49 4.15
C GLY A 7 11.90 17.15 3.45
N GLU A 8 11.50 16.07 4.07
CA GLU A 8 11.66 14.73 3.51
C GLU A 8 10.30 14.10 3.19
N ARG A 9 10.22 13.39 2.07
CA ARG A 9 9.01 12.68 1.69
C ARG A 9 8.87 11.41 2.52
N GLU A 10 7.67 11.20 3.06
CA GLU A 10 7.31 9.97 3.74
C GLU A 10 6.24 9.23 2.94
N PHE A 11 6.30 7.90 2.98
CA PHE A 11 5.40 7.00 2.26
C PHE A 11 4.53 6.25 3.24
N PHE A 12 3.23 6.19 2.93
CA PHE A 12 2.27 5.41 3.70
C PHE A 12 2.32 3.97 3.22
N LEU A 13 2.73 3.07 4.10
CA LEU A 13 2.84 1.64 3.80
C LEU A 13 1.96 0.86 4.74
N VAL A 14 1.44 -0.28 4.26
CA VAL A 14 0.63 -1.21 5.05
C VAL A 14 1.32 -2.55 5.16
N HIS A 15 1.10 -3.21 6.28
CA HIS A 15 1.60 -4.54 6.56
C HIS A 15 0.49 -5.56 6.31
N PRO A 16 0.74 -6.65 5.57
CA PRO A 16 -0.29 -7.66 5.34
C PRO A 16 -0.67 -8.35 6.64
N GLY A 17 -1.96 -8.58 6.82
CA GLY A 17 -2.48 -9.24 8.01
C GLY A 17 -2.30 -10.75 7.97
N GLY A 18 -2.57 -11.37 9.09
CA GLY A 18 -2.58 -12.82 9.22
C GLY A 18 -1.32 -13.43 9.79
N PRO A 19 -1.41 -14.71 10.17
CA PRO A 19 -0.32 -15.37 10.89
C PRO A 19 0.94 -15.61 10.08
N PHE A 20 0.83 -15.66 8.73
CA PHE A 20 2.00 -15.87 7.87
C PHE A 20 2.99 -14.71 7.93
N PHE A 21 2.53 -13.49 8.18
CA PHE A 21 3.34 -12.29 8.10
C PHE A 21 3.61 -11.64 9.46
N ARG A 22 3.12 -12.24 10.54
CA ARG A 22 3.08 -11.60 11.87
C ARG A 22 4.41 -10.99 12.33
N ASN A 23 5.53 -11.67 12.07
CA ASN A 23 6.84 -11.23 12.52
C ASN A 23 7.78 -10.93 11.36
N ARG A 24 7.24 -10.58 10.20
CA ARG A 24 8.01 -10.33 8.99
C ARG A 24 7.83 -8.89 8.56
N ASP A 25 8.91 -8.20 8.27
CA ASP A 25 8.90 -6.79 7.89
C ASP A 25 9.63 -6.52 6.57
N GLU A 26 10.93 -6.83 6.48
CA GLU A 26 11.71 -6.51 5.28
C GLU A 26 11.11 -7.15 4.02
N GLY A 27 10.86 -6.30 3.02
CA GLY A 27 10.33 -6.76 1.73
C GLY A 27 8.89 -7.23 1.77
N ILE A 28 8.17 -6.98 2.86
CA ILE A 28 6.81 -7.48 3.07
C ILE A 28 5.77 -6.36 2.99
N TRP A 29 6.09 -5.16 3.46
CA TRP A 29 5.17 -4.03 3.41
C TRP A 29 4.87 -3.63 1.98
N THR A 30 3.68 -3.08 1.75
CA THR A 30 3.23 -2.68 0.42
C THR A 30 2.52 -1.34 0.46
N ILE A 31 2.36 -0.72 -0.70
CA ILE A 31 1.35 0.32 -0.85
C ILE A 31 -0.03 -0.35 -0.80
N PRO A 32 -1.07 0.33 -0.30
CA PRO A 32 -2.43 -0.23 -0.35
C PRO A 32 -2.80 -0.57 -1.79
N LYS A 33 -3.33 -1.76 -2.01
CA LYS A 33 -3.59 -2.29 -3.35
C LYS A 33 -4.72 -3.30 -3.31
N GLY A 34 -5.20 -3.65 -4.48
CA GLY A 34 -6.18 -4.70 -4.63
C GLY A 34 -6.39 -5.05 -6.09
N LEU A 35 -7.32 -5.94 -6.33
CA LEU A 35 -7.64 -6.44 -7.67
C LEU A 35 -8.75 -5.59 -8.28
N VAL A 36 -8.59 -5.29 -9.58
CA VAL A 36 -9.60 -4.54 -10.33
C VAL A 36 -10.83 -5.44 -10.56
N ASP A 37 -12.00 -4.88 -10.28
CA ASP A 37 -13.26 -5.55 -10.59
C ASP A 37 -13.55 -5.44 -12.09
N ARG A 38 -14.43 -6.33 -12.56
CA ARG A 38 -14.82 -6.34 -13.98
C ARG A 38 -15.42 -4.99 -14.38
N ASN A 39 -14.87 -4.43 -15.47
CA ASN A 39 -15.29 -3.12 -16.02
C ASN A 39 -15.00 -1.93 -15.09
N GLU A 40 -14.19 -2.11 -14.09
CA GLU A 40 -13.80 -1.01 -13.20
C GLU A 40 -12.62 -0.25 -13.79
N ASP A 41 -12.68 1.09 -13.72
CA ASP A 41 -11.54 1.94 -14.05
C ASP A 41 -10.40 1.70 -13.06
N LEU A 42 -9.15 1.70 -13.56
CA LEU A 42 -7.99 1.39 -12.73
C LEU A 42 -7.80 2.37 -11.57
N LEU A 43 -7.98 3.67 -11.81
CA LEU A 43 -7.87 4.66 -10.73
C LEU A 43 -9.01 4.51 -9.72
N ALA A 44 -10.23 4.27 -10.20
CA ALA A 44 -11.38 4.02 -9.32
C ALA A 44 -11.13 2.79 -8.44
N CYS A 45 -10.54 1.74 -9.01
CA CYS A 45 -10.13 0.56 -8.26
C CYS A 45 -9.14 0.93 -7.15
N ALA A 46 -8.10 1.70 -7.49
CA ALA A 46 -7.08 2.10 -6.52
C ALA A 46 -7.69 2.88 -5.36
N ILE A 47 -8.61 3.80 -5.65
CA ILE A 47 -9.31 4.59 -4.63
C ILE A 47 -10.16 3.69 -3.74
N ARG A 48 -10.93 2.79 -4.34
CA ARG A 48 -11.78 1.85 -3.61
C ARG A 48 -10.96 0.95 -2.69
N GLU A 49 -9.92 0.32 -3.24
CA GLU A 49 -9.07 -0.61 -2.48
C GLU A 49 -8.32 0.09 -1.34
N PHE A 50 -7.87 1.34 -1.56
CA PHE A 50 -7.24 2.11 -0.49
C PHE A 50 -8.21 2.28 0.68
N GLY A 51 -9.46 2.64 0.39
CA GLY A 51 -10.50 2.80 1.41
C GLY A 51 -10.81 1.49 2.14
N GLU A 52 -10.95 0.39 1.40
CA GLU A 52 -11.25 -0.92 1.97
C GLU A 52 -10.12 -1.44 2.85
N GLU A 53 -8.88 -1.16 2.46
CA GLU A 53 -7.70 -1.68 3.17
C GLU A 53 -7.31 -0.84 4.36
N THR A 54 -7.67 0.45 4.40
CA THR A 54 -7.21 1.38 5.44
C THR A 54 -8.32 2.10 6.18
N GLY A 55 -9.50 2.22 5.60
CA GLY A 55 -10.58 3.04 6.15
C GLY A 55 -10.40 4.53 5.89
N ILE A 56 -9.40 4.92 5.13
CA ILE A 56 -9.11 6.33 4.80
C ILE A 56 -9.65 6.63 3.41
N VAL A 57 -10.32 7.77 3.25
CA VAL A 57 -10.83 8.22 1.95
C VAL A 57 -9.74 9.01 1.23
N PRO A 58 -9.20 8.50 0.11
CA PRO A 58 -8.18 9.24 -0.64
C PRO A 58 -8.77 10.48 -1.29
N LYS A 59 -7.99 11.55 -1.33
CA LYS A 59 -8.39 12.81 -1.99
C LYS A 59 -7.31 13.24 -2.96
N GLY A 60 -7.71 13.47 -4.20
CA GLY A 60 -6.80 13.96 -5.23
C GLY A 60 -6.29 15.38 -5.01
N PRO A 61 -5.41 15.83 -5.89
CA PRO A 61 -5.11 15.26 -7.20
C PRO A 61 -4.32 13.95 -7.10
N PHE A 62 -4.57 13.06 -8.07
CA PHE A 62 -3.88 11.77 -8.19
C PHE A 62 -2.90 11.84 -9.36
N ILE A 63 -1.65 11.47 -9.11
CA ILE A 63 -0.59 11.49 -10.10
C ILE A 63 -0.20 10.06 -10.42
N SER A 64 -0.28 9.68 -11.70
CA SER A 64 0.08 8.33 -12.12
C SER A 64 1.57 8.05 -11.89
N LEU A 65 1.87 6.90 -11.33
CA LEU A 65 3.22 6.37 -11.19
C LEU A 65 3.49 5.25 -12.20
N ASP A 66 2.63 5.15 -13.24
CA ASP A 66 2.70 4.10 -14.25
C ASP A 66 2.57 2.70 -13.67
N SER A 67 3.10 1.72 -14.35
CA SER A 67 2.94 0.33 -13.95
C SER A 67 4.27 -0.39 -13.82
N THR A 68 4.24 -1.51 -13.11
CA THR A 68 5.34 -2.46 -13.05
C THR A 68 4.81 -3.86 -13.33
N ARG A 69 5.69 -4.75 -13.76
CA ARG A 69 5.34 -6.14 -13.99
C ARG A 69 5.98 -7.00 -12.91
N MET A 70 5.18 -7.81 -12.25
CA MET A 70 5.66 -8.80 -11.28
C MET A 70 6.25 -10.01 -12.01
N LYS A 71 7.05 -10.82 -11.30
CA LYS A 71 7.61 -12.06 -11.86
C LYS A 71 6.52 -13.02 -12.36
N SER A 72 5.35 -12.99 -11.74
CA SER A 72 4.20 -13.78 -12.16
C SER A 72 3.58 -13.34 -13.48
N GLY A 73 4.02 -12.19 -14.04
CA GLY A 73 3.43 -11.56 -15.20
C GLY A 73 2.33 -10.57 -14.89
N LYS A 74 1.91 -10.49 -13.64
CA LYS A 74 0.86 -9.57 -13.18
C LYS A 74 1.36 -8.12 -13.28
N ILE A 75 0.50 -7.23 -13.78
CA ILE A 75 0.82 -5.81 -13.91
C ILE A 75 0.18 -5.04 -12.77
N VAL A 76 0.96 -4.20 -12.10
CA VAL A 76 0.51 -3.34 -11.02
C VAL A 76 0.57 -1.90 -11.47
N HIS A 77 -0.54 -1.18 -11.35
CA HIS A 77 -0.63 0.25 -11.62
C HIS A 77 -0.71 1.00 -10.29
N ALA A 78 -0.08 2.18 -10.23
CA ALA A 78 -0.09 2.97 -9.00
C ALA A 78 -0.30 4.45 -9.28
N TRP A 79 -0.86 5.14 -8.28
CA TRP A 79 -1.04 6.60 -8.26
C TRP A 79 -0.53 7.13 -6.94
N MET A 80 -0.08 8.37 -6.97
CA MET A 80 0.35 9.08 -5.79
C MET A 80 -0.63 10.20 -5.49
N PHE A 81 -0.94 10.39 -4.22
CA PHE A 81 -1.65 11.57 -3.74
C PHE A 81 -1.06 11.99 -2.41
N GLU A 82 -1.23 13.26 -2.08
CA GLU A 82 -0.76 13.79 -0.81
C GLU A 82 -1.88 13.73 0.22
N GLY A 83 -1.54 13.34 1.42
CA GLY A 83 -2.49 13.26 2.51
C GLY A 83 -1.78 13.22 3.85
N ASN A 84 -2.57 13.28 4.90
CA ASN A 84 -2.05 13.19 6.24
C ASN A 84 -2.90 12.19 7.02
N TRP A 85 -2.24 11.39 7.82
CA TRP A 85 -2.90 10.38 8.64
C TRP A 85 -2.11 10.29 9.95
N ASP A 86 -2.84 10.31 11.06
CA ASP A 86 -2.26 10.17 12.39
C ASP A 86 -2.08 8.68 12.70
N GLU A 87 -0.84 8.26 12.91
CA GLU A 87 -0.53 6.85 13.21
C GLU A 87 -1.27 6.33 14.44
N GLN A 88 -1.57 7.21 15.40
CA GLN A 88 -2.33 6.82 16.59
C GLN A 88 -3.78 6.46 16.28
N SER A 89 -4.31 6.93 15.16
CA SER A 89 -5.67 6.61 14.74
C SER A 89 -5.82 5.17 14.27
N GLY A 90 -4.72 4.52 13.89
CA GLY A 90 -4.77 3.18 13.32
C GLY A 90 -5.47 3.15 11.96
N ILE A 91 -5.73 1.97 11.48
CA ILE A 91 -6.45 1.73 10.23
C ILE A 91 -7.63 0.79 10.49
N SER A 92 -8.61 0.84 9.59
CA SER A 92 -9.75 -0.08 9.58
C SER A 92 -9.74 -0.80 8.24
N SER A 93 -9.37 -2.07 8.24
CA SER A 93 -9.19 -2.87 7.04
C SER A 93 -10.28 -3.92 6.91
N ASN A 94 -10.68 -4.20 5.67
CA ASN A 94 -11.58 -5.33 5.40
C ASN A 94 -10.91 -6.63 5.80
N HIS A 95 -11.71 -7.61 6.15
CA HIS A 95 -11.25 -8.94 6.53
C HIS A 95 -11.55 -9.95 5.45
N PHE A 96 -10.77 -11.02 5.42
CA PHE A 96 -11.02 -12.16 4.55
C PHE A 96 -10.87 -13.46 5.35
N PRO A 97 -11.56 -14.56 4.93
CA PRO A 97 -11.41 -15.84 5.59
C PRO A 97 -10.08 -16.50 5.18
N LEU A 98 -9.37 -17.02 6.18
CA LEU A 98 -8.13 -17.76 5.96
C LEU A 98 -8.24 -19.10 6.68
N GLU A 99 -7.94 -20.20 5.98
CA GLU A 99 -7.83 -21.49 6.64
C GLU A 99 -6.56 -21.53 7.50
N TRP A 100 -6.75 -21.72 8.78
CA TRP A 100 -5.64 -21.74 9.73
C TRP A 100 -5.91 -22.68 10.91
N PRO A 101 -5.02 -23.61 11.28
CA PRO A 101 -3.77 -23.91 10.54
C PRO A 101 -4.04 -24.47 9.15
N PRO A 102 -3.04 -24.44 8.24
CA PRO A 102 -3.23 -25.00 6.90
C PRO A 102 -3.69 -26.45 6.95
N GLY A 103 -4.72 -26.78 6.15
CA GLY A 103 -5.28 -28.11 6.08
C GLY A 103 -6.20 -28.50 7.22
N SER A 104 -6.49 -27.58 8.16
CA SER A 104 -7.32 -27.87 9.34
C SER A 104 -8.82 -27.87 9.06
N GLY A 105 -9.25 -27.25 7.97
CA GLY A 105 -10.67 -27.04 7.69
C GLY A 105 -11.30 -25.92 8.53
N LYS A 106 -10.50 -25.22 9.35
CA LYS A 106 -10.97 -24.14 10.20
C LYS A 106 -10.58 -22.80 9.59
N ASN A 107 -11.55 -21.87 9.51
CA ASN A 107 -11.30 -20.53 8.99
C ASN A 107 -11.25 -19.51 10.09
N ILE A 108 -10.29 -18.59 9.99
CA ILE A 108 -10.23 -17.39 10.84
C ILE A 108 -10.43 -16.15 9.96
N GLN A 109 -10.91 -15.07 10.56
CA GLN A 109 -11.02 -13.79 9.87
C GLN A 109 -9.73 -13.02 10.05
N VAL A 110 -9.15 -12.58 8.92
CA VAL A 110 -7.84 -11.91 8.90
C VAL A 110 -8.00 -10.56 8.21
N PRO A 111 -7.50 -9.46 8.79
CA PRO A 111 -7.52 -8.18 8.09
C PRO A 111 -6.58 -8.21 6.88
N GLU A 112 -6.97 -7.58 5.80
CA GLU A 112 -6.09 -7.45 4.63
C GLU A 112 -4.80 -6.72 4.98
N ALA A 113 -4.91 -5.68 5.83
CA ALA A 113 -3.77 -4.99 6.41
C ALA A 113 -3.97 -4.91 7.92
N ASP A 114 -2.96 -5.27 8.71
CA ASP A 114 -3.08 -5.26 10.16
C ASP A 114 -2.52 -3.99 10.81
N LYS A 115 -1.66 -3.28 10.11
CA LYS A 115 -1.09 -2.01 10.58
C LYS A 115 -0.56 -1.20 9.41
N ALA A 116 -0.33 0.07 9.66
CA ALA A 116 0.22 1.00 8.68
C ALA A 116 1.26 1.90 9.35
N MET A 117 2.11 2.52 8.54
CA MET A 117 3.10 3.47 9.04
C MET A 117 3.47 4.48 7.98
N TRP A 118 3.99 5.61 8.45
CA TRP A 118 4.74 6.54 7.61
C TRP A 118 6.21 6.11 7.63
N ALA A 119 6.78 5.89 6.46
CA ALA A 119 8.18 5.50 6.31
C ALA A 119 8.92 6.53 5.47
N ASN A 120 10.08 6.98 5.95
CA ASN A 120 10.94 7.81 5.12
C ASN A 120 11.51 6.96 3.97
N THR A 121 12.21 7.59 3.03
CA THR A 121 12.70 6.89 1.84
C THR A 121 13.57 5.68 2.17
N ALA A 122 14.52 5.82 3.10
CA ALA A 122 15.41 4.73 3.47
C ALA A 122 14.66 3.55 4.07
N LEU A 123 13.73 3.83 4.99
CA LEU A 123 12.93 2.79 5.61
C LEU A 123 11.97 2.14 4.61
N ALA A 124 11.34 2.95 3.76
CA ALA A 124 10.42 2.44 2.75
C ALA A 124 11.14 1.47 1.80
N ARG A 125 12.35 1.80 1.35
CA ARG A 125 13.13 0.91 0.48
C ARG A 125 13.43 -0.43 1.13
N LYS A 126 13.65 -0.44 2.44
CA LYS A 126 13.95 -1.66 3.19
C LYS A 126 12.71 -2.52 3.36
N LEU A 127 11.57 -1.90 3.64
CA LEU A 127 10.34 -2.60 4.01
C LEU A 127 9.50 -3.03 2.83
N ILE A 128 9.49 -2.26 1.74
CA ILE A 128 8.55 -2.48 0.65
C ILE A 128 8.88 -3.73 -0.16
N HIS A 129 7.84 -4.40 -0.64
CA HIS A 129 8.00 -5.53 -1.55
C HIS A 129 8.79 -5.10 -2.79
N ALA A 130 9.73 -5.94 -3.21
CA ALA A 130 10.68 -5.61 -4.29
C ALA A 130 9.98 -5.17 -5.59
N SER A 131 8.83 -5.77 -5.92
CA SER A 131 8.08 -5.41 -7.14
C SER A 131 7.56 -3.97 -7.13
N GLN A 132 7.49 -3.34 -5.96
CA GLN A 132 6.96 -1.97 -5.83
C GLN A 132 8.05 -0.91 -5.65
N LEU A 133 9.32 -1.30 -5.58
CA LEU A 133 10.44 -0.34 -5.48
C LEU A 133 10.41 0.74 -6.57
N PRO A 134 10.11 0.43 -7.84
CA PRO A 134 10.05 1.47 -8.87
C PRO A 134 9.08 2.60 -8.57
N PHE A 135 8.00 2.32 -7.84
CA PHE A 135 7.04 3.36 -7.48
C PHE A 135 7.63 4.40 -6.52
N LEU A 136 8.52 3.98 -5.62
CA LEU A 136 9.22 4.93 -4.74
C LEU A 136 10.10 5.89 -5.55
N ASP A 137 10.86 5.35 -6.50
CA ASP A 137 11.73 6.16 -7.36
C ASP A 137 10.94 7.15 -8.21
N ARG A 138 9.82 6.70 -8.79
CA ARG A 138 8.96 7.54 -9.61
C ARG A 138 8.31 8.65 -8.79
N ALA A 139 7.87 8.34 -7.57
CA ALA A 139 7.29 9.34 -6.67
C ALA A 139 8.31 10.41 -6.29
N LEU A 140 9.55 10.01 -6.02
CA LEU A 140 10.62 10.94 -5.68
C LEU A 140 10.96 11.86 -6.85
N ALA A 141 10.95 11.34 -8.08
CA ALA A 141 11.21 12.13 -9.29
C ALA A 141 10.15 13.21 -9.49
N ILE A 142 8.87 12.89 -9.27
CA ILE A 142 7.77 13.84 -9.38
C ILE A 142 7.91 14.97 -8.35
N HIS A 143 8.30 14.64 -7.13
CA HIS A 143 8.53 15.65 -6.09
C HIS A 143 9.61 16.64 -6.53
N SER A 144 10.71 16.16 -7.10
CA SER A 144 11.80 17.02 -7.53
C SER A 144 11.34 18.08 -8.54
N ASP A 145 10.40 17.73 -9.39
CA ASP A 145 9.84 18.66 -10.39
C ASP A 145 8.91 19.70 -9.77
N LYS A 146 8.20 19.33 -8.70
CA LYS A 146 7.23 20.24 -8.06
C LYS A 146 7.86 21.25 -7.11
N VAL A 147 9.01 20.96 -6.55
CA VAL A 147 9.70 21.85 -5.63
C VAL A 147 10.39 23.00 -6.37
N LYS A 148 10.60 22.85 -7.64
CA LYS A 148 11.11 23.91 -8.49
C LYS A 148 10.00 24.87 -8.88
#